data_34002211d9f2b7c7c071cb62ae74ae98
#
_entry.id   34002211d9f2b7c7c071cb62ae74ae98
#
_cell.length_a   1.000
_cell.length_b   1.000
_cell.length_c   1.000
_cell.angle_alpha   90.00
_cell.angle_beta   90.00
_cell.angle_gamma   90.00
#
_symmetry.space_group_name_H-M   'P 1'
#
loop_
_entity.id
_entity.type
_entity.pdbx_description
1 polymer ?
#
loop_
_entity_poly.entity_id
_entity_poly.type
_entity_poly.pdbx_seq_one_letter_code
_entity_poly.pdbx_strand_id
1 'polypeptide(L)'
;VPFAAAHILDDKACEGACFAAMDAFNAPYSVQLLEIDSVGMYDTAIEDMGKVLVSTELGGGGSATATSIAIAKKGLRNVLIHAGILHGEMQIDPTIRLDMPDGDCFVFSEGDGLFEPMIDLGEDVQKGQTVARIWPVDRTGIMPVELTAKLSGILISRHFPGLIKSGDCAAVIGLKTT
;
A
#
# COMPACT_ATOMS: atom_id res chain seq x y z
N VAL A 1 4.92 -1.26 -4.35
CA VAL A 1 5.82 -2.30 -3.78
C VAL A 1 4.97 -3.42 -3.18
N PRO A 2 5.50 -4.64 -3.02
CA PRO A 2 4.79 -5.70 -2.30
C PRO A 2 4.73 -5.41 -0.80
N PHE A 3 3.51 -5.33 -0.23
CA PHE A 3 3.33 -5.13 1.21
C PHE A 3 2.19 -5.99 1.77
N ALA A 4 2.24 -6.21 3.08
CA ALA A 4 1.12 -6.68 3.89
C ALA A 4 0.62 -5.52 4.74
N ALA A 5 -0.68 -5.47 5.00
CA ALA A 5 -1.30 -4.40 5.77
C ALA A 5 -2.31 -4.94 6.80
N ALA A 6 -2.46 -4.19 7.88
CA ALA A 6 -3.51 -4.37 8.86
C ALA A 6 -3.99 -2.99 9.36
N HIS A 7 -5.26 -2.91 9.72
CA HIS A 7 -5.88 -1.66 10.17
C HIS A 7 -5.64 -1.39 11.64
N ILE A 8 -5.65 -0.09 11.98
CA ILE A 8 -5.76 0.39 13.34
C ILE A 8 -7.23 0.28 13.73
N LEU A 9 -7.53 -0.56 14.73
CA LEU A 9 -8.90 -0.87 15.16
C LEU A 9 -9.20 -0.30 16.56
N ASP A 10 -10.48 -0.09 16.85
CA ASP A 10 -10.94 0.25 18.20
C ASP A 10 -10.74 -0.95 19.16
N ASP A 11 -11.04 -2.18 18.71
CA ASP A 11 -10.74 -3.40 19.46
C ASP A 11 -9.24 -3.71 19.41
N LYS A 12 -8.53 -3.30 20.45
CA LYS A 12 -7.08 -3.48 20.56
C LYS A 12 -6.62 -4.93 20.67
N ALA A 13 -7.48 -5.84 21.06
CA ALA A 13 -7.17 -7.27 21.05
C ALA A 13 -7.20 -7.84 19.64
N CYS A 14 -8.22 -7.47 18.85
CA CYS A 14 -8.33 -7.83 17.45
C CYS A 14 -7.18 -7.18 16.65
N GLU A 15 -6.93 -5.86 16.83
CA GLU A 15 -5.80 -5.13 16.22
C GLU A 15 -4.47 -5.84 16.45
N GLY A 16 -4.17 -6.17 17.71
CA GLY A 16 -2.92 -6.88 18.06
C GLY A 16 -2.79 -8.23 17.36
N ALA A 17 -3.89 -8.97 17.20
CA ALA A 17 -3.90 -10.25 16.49
C ALA A 17 -3.71 -10.05 14.96
N CYS A 18 -4.32 -9.00 14.37
CA CYS A 18 -4.12 -8.65 12.96
C CYS A 18 -2.67 -8.26 12.68
N PHE A 19 -2.06 -7.42 13.53
CA PHE A 19 -0.64 -7.04 13.40
C PHE A 19 0.30 -8.25 13.57
N ALA A 20 0.01 -9.16 14.51
CA ALA A 20 0.80 -10.37 14.66
C ALA A 20 0.73 -11.28 13.42
N ALA A 21 -0.44 -11.38 12.81
CA ALA A 21 -0.62 -12.12 11.57
C ALA A 21 0.04 -11.44 10.36
N MET A 22 0.01 -10.09 10.29
CA MET A 22 0.73 -9.30 9.29
C MET A 22 2.24 -9.50 9.41
N ASP A 23 2.78 -9.47 10.64
CA ASP A 23 4.19 -9.75 10.90
C ASP A 23 4.58 -11.19 10.52
N ALA A 24 3.69 -12.15 10.77
CA ALA A 24 3.88 -13.53 10.36
C ALA A 24 3.88 -13.67 8.83
N PHE A 25 3.00 -12.95 8.10
CA PHE A 25 3.02 -12.95 6.64
C PHE A 25 4.39 -12.50 6.10
N ASN A 26 4.99 -11.51 6.75
CA ASN A 26 6.35 -11.06 6.50
C ASN A 26 6.62 -10.67 5.03
N ALA A 27 5.83 -9.74 4.51
CA ALA A 27 6.12 -9.06 3.26
C ALA A 27 7.36 -8.14 3.41
N PRO A 28 7.99 -7.70 2.30
CA PRO A 28 9.09 -6.73 2.35
C PRO A 28 8.73 -5.42 3.04
N TYR A 29 7.46 -5.02 2.99
CA TYR A 29 6.90 -3.88 3.70
C TYR A 29 5.67 -4.32 4.51
N SER A 30 5.57 -3.82 5.74
CA SER A 30 4.39 -3.98 6.62
C SER A 30 3.78 -2.61 6.86
N VAL A 31 2.51 -2.43 6.54
CA VAL A 31 1.83 -1.14 6.55
C VAL A 31 0.72 -1.14 7.59
N GLN A 32 0.78 -0.19 8.53
CA GLN A 32 -0.33 0.11 9.43
C GLN A 32 -1.24 1.13 8.74
N LEU A 33 -2.50 0.79 8.58
CA LEU A 33 -3.49 1.62 7.91
C LEU A 33 -4.47 2.23 8.90
N LEU A 34 -4.67 3.55 8.83
CA LEU A 34 -5.89 4.13 9.35
C LEU A 34 -7.00 3.92 8.30
N GLU A 35 -8.10 3.32 8.70
CA GLU A 35 -9.24 3.13 7.81
C GLU A 35 -9.89 4.49 7.52
N ILE A 36 -9.89 4.88 6.23
CA ILE A 36 -10.41 6.19 5.80
C ILE A 36 -11.84 6.06 5.24
N ASP A 37 -12.18 4.92 4.62
CA ASP A 37 -13.50 4.64 4.06
C ASP A 37 -13.86 3.16 4.27
N SER A 38 -14.62 2.91 5.34
CA SER A 38 -15.02 1.57 5.78
C SER A 38 -16.29 1.04 5.10
N VAL A 39 -17.06 1.92 4.47
CA VAL A 39 -18.41 1.58 4.00
C VAL A 39 -18.38 0.60 2.83
N GLY A 40 -18.84 -0.63 3.10
CA GLY A 40 -18.97 -1.67 2.06
C GLY A 40 -17.67 -2.41 1.74
N MET A 41 -16.61 -2.19 2.51
CA MET A 41 -15.36 -2.93 2.37
C MET A 41 -15.47 -4.30 3.05
N TYR A 42 -14.89 -5.34 2.42
CA TYR A 42 -14.96 -6.71 2.97
C TYR A 42 -14.06 -6.89 4.20
N ASP A 43 -12.96 -6.16 4.28
CA ASP A 43 -12.02 -6.14 5.41
C ASP A 43 -12.71 -5.60 6.67
N THR A 44 -13.38 -4.45 6.60
CA THR A 44 -14.21 -3.92 7.68
C THR A 44 -15.24 -4.94 8.16
N ALA A 45 -15.95 -5.60 7.22
CA ALA A 45 -16.95 -6.60 7.59
C ALA A 45 -16.36 -7.81 8.35
N ILE A 46 -15.12 -8.19 8.06
CA ILE A 46 -14.41 -9.26 8.75
C ILE A 46 -13.96 -8.79 10.14
N GLU A 47 -13.43 -7.58 10.24
CA GLU A 47 -12.94 -6.97 11.48
C GLU A 47 -14.09 -6.69 12.46
N ASP A 48 -15.24 -6.23 11.98
CA ASP A 48 -16.47 -6.05 12.76
C ASP A 48 -16.99 -7.38 13.39
N MET A 49 -16.66 -8.51 12.77
CA MET A 49 -16.93 -9.84 13.35
C MET A 49 -15.87 -10.28 14.36
N GLY A 50 -14.89 -9.44 14.69
CA GLY A 50 -13.77 -9.77 15.58
C GLY A 50 -12.85 -10.87 15.02
N LYS A 51 -12.71 -10.93 13.69
CA LYS A 51 -11.84 -11.90 13.02
C LYS A 51 -10.50 -11.28 12.66
N VAL A 52 -9.45 -12.10 12.70
CA VAL A 52 -8.11 -11.69 12.30
C VAL A 52 -8.06 -11.56 10.77
N LEU A 53 -7.68 -10.39 10.30
CA LEU A 53 -7.47 -10.09 8.89
C LEU A 53 -6.03 -9.62 8.64
N VAL A 54 -5.48 -10.05 7.50
CA VAL A 54 -4.28 -9.47 6.88
C VAL A 54 -4.56 -9.26 5.42
N SER A 55 -4.47 -8.03 4.95
CA SER A 55 -4.55 -7.70 3.54
C SER A 55 -3.17 -7.62 2.89
N THR A 56 -3.09 -7.79 1.60
CA THR A 56 -1.82 -7.74 0.86
C THR A 56 -1.97 -7.11 -0.52
N GLU A 57 -1.00 -6.26 -0.87
CA GLU A 57 -0.78 -5.78 -2.22
C GLU A 57 0.60 -6.29 -2.68
N LEU A 58 0.62 -7.29 -3.57
CA LEU A 58 1.86 -7.99 -3.90
C LEU A 58 2.44 -7.64 -5.28
N GLY A 59 1.84 -6.69 -5.93
CA GLY A 59 2.22 -6.22 -7.26
C GLY A 59 1.17 -5.30 -7.82
N GLY A 60 1.20 -5.08 -9.13
CA GLY A 60 0.24 -4.17 -9.77
C GLY A 60 0.29 -4.29 -11.29
N GLY A 61 -0.44 -3.36 -11.95
CA GLY A 61 -0.49 -3.31 -13.41
C GLY A 61 -1.15 -4.53 -14.05
N GLY A 62 -2.03 -5.24 -13.33
CA GLY A 62 -2.70 -6.44 -13.83
C GLY A 62 -1.76 -7.62 -14.09
N SER A 63 -0.56 -7.65 -13.50
CA SER A 63 0.43 -8.69 -13.74
C SER A 63 0.94 -9.32 -12.45
N ALA A 64 1.39 -10.58 -12.54
CA ALA A 64 2.12 -11.26 -11.49
C ALA A 64 3.58 -11.43 -11.92
N THR A 65 4.49 -11.38 -10.95
CA THR A 65 5.91 -11.64 -11.14
C THR A 65 6.36 -12.86 -10.34
N ALA A 66 7.49 -13.46 -10.72
CA ALA A 66 8.07 -14.57 -9.95
C ALA A 66 8.31 -14.15 -8.47
N THR A 67 8.74 -12.92 -8.26
CA THR A 67 8.96 -12.34 -6.92
C THR A 67 7.67 -12.22 -6.13
N SER A 68 6.60 -11.64 -6.73
CA SER A 68 5.31 -11.49 -6.04
C SER A 68 4.68 -12.84 -5.68
N ILE A 69 4.81 -13.83 -6.57
CA ILE A 69 4.35 -15.20 -6.29
C ILE A 69 5.16 -15.85 -5.15
N ALA A 70 6.48 -15.66 -5.11
CA ALA A 70 7.32 -16.19 -4.04
C ALA A 70 6.94 -15.57 -2.69
N ILE A 71 6.72 -14.25 -2.63
CA ILE A 71 6.25 -13.54 -1.43
C ILE A 71 4.89 -14.10 -0.98
N ALA A 72 3.93 -14.25 -1.91
CA ALA A 72 2.61 -14.80 -1.60
C ALA A 72 2.69 -16.21 -0.99
N LYS A 73 3.48 -17.10 -1.60
CA LYS A 73 3.64 -18.48 -1.12
C LYS A 73 4.30 -18.54 0.26
N LYS A 74 5.39 -17.77 0.47
CA LYS A 74 6.06 -17.66 1.78
C LYS A 74 5.09 -17.12 2.83
N GLY A 75 4.44 -15.99 2.54
CA GLY A 75 3.55 -15.32 3.47
C GLY A 75 2.34 -16.17 3.85
N LEU A 76 1.67 -16.79 2.88
CA LEU A 76 0.55 -17.69 3.16
C LEU A 76 0.98 -18.87 4.04
N ARG A 77 2.13 -19.51 3.73
CA ARG A 77 2.66 -20.59 4.57
C ARG A 77 2.92 -20.13 5.99
N ASN A 78 3.55 -18.98 6.16
CA ASN A 78 3.84 -18.40 7.47
C ASN A 78 2.56 -18.13 8.28
N VAL A 79 1.54 -17.52 7.66
CA VAL A 79 0.25 -17.25 8.32
C VAL A 79 -0.44 -18.54 8.73
N LEU A 80 -0.41 -19.60 7.91
CA LEU A 80 -0.97 -20.90 8.26
C LEU A 80 -0.24 -21.55 9.45
N ILE A 81 1.09 -21.37 9.54
CA ILE A 81 1.88 -21.83 10.70
C ILE A 81 1.53 -21.00 11.95
N HIS A 82 1.48 -19.66 11.81
CA HIS A 82 1.11 -18.75 12.88
C HIS A 82 -0.27 -19.06 13.46
N ALA A 83 -1.23 -19.38 12.59
CA ALA A 83 -2.59 -19.76 12.97
C ALA A 83 -2.70 -21.19 13.54
N GLY A 84 -1.61 -21.97 13.62
CA GLY A 84 -1.62 -23.35 14.10
C GLY A 84 -2.27 -24.37 13.15
N ILE A 85 -2.55 -23.97 11.90
CA ILE A 85 -3.16 -24.85 10.87
C ILE A 85 -2.09 -25.74 10.23
N LEU A 86 -0.88 -25.22 10.07
CA LEU A 86 0.24 -25.94 9.48
C LEU A 86 1.38 -26.06 10.49
N HIS A 87 2.00 -27.25 10.58
CA HIS A 87 3.20 -27.44 11.38
C HIS A 87 4.46 -27.02 10.59
N GLY A 88 5.43 -26.41 11.28
CA GLY A 88 6.71 -26.04 10.71
C GLY A 88 7.27 -24.76 11.32
N GLU A 89 8.36 -24.27 10.73
CA GLU A 89 8.99 -23.01 11.10
C GLU A 89 8.62 -21.94 10.07
N MET A 90 8.36 -20.71 10.54
CA MET A 90 8.14 -19.55 9.70
C MET A 90 9.47 -19.05 9.13
N GLN A 91 9.45 -18.60 7.88
CA GLN A 91 10.57 -17.94 7.24
C GLN A 91 10.41 -16.43 7.38
N ILE A 92 11.21 -15.81 8.25
CA ILE A 92 11.12 -14.38 8.56
C ILE A 92 12.37 -13.67 8.05
N ASP A 93 12.16 -12.72 7.15
CA ASP A 93 13.17 -11.83 6.60
C ASP A 93 13.03 -10.40 7.18
N PRO A 94 14.03 -9.54 7.06
CA PRO A 94 13.87 -8.13 7.40
C PRO A 94 12.71 -7.48 6.64
N THR A 95 11.90 -6.67 7.32
CA THR A 95 10.78 -5.92 6.74
C THR A 95 10.89 -4.44 7.11
N ILE A 96 10.41 -3.57 6.24
CA ILE A 96 10.30 -2.13 6.51
C ILE A 96 8.89 -1.85 7.00
N ARG A 97 8.79 -1.27 8.21
CA ARG A 97 7.50 -0.88 8.78
C ARG A 97 7.12 0.53 8.34
N LEU A 98 5.89 0.67 7.90
CA LEU A 98 5.33 1.92 7.43
C LEU A 98 4.01 2.19 8.15
N ASP A 99 3.70 3.47 8.27
CA ASP A 99 2.46 3.98 8.82
C ASP A 99 1.73 4.85 7.79
N MET A 100 0.41 4.76 7.75
CA MET A 100 -0.46 5.61 6.94
C MET A 100 -1.53 6.23 7.84
N PRO A 101 -1.19 7.29 8.59
CA PRO A 101 -2.03 7.82 9.66
C PRO A 101 -3.22 8.65 9.17
N ASP A 102 -3.18 9.16 7.95
CA ASP A 102 -4.23 10.05 7.42
C ASP A 102 -4.24 10.13 5.88
N GLY A 103 -5.14 10.95 5.34
CA GLY A 103 -5.32 11.16 3.91
C GLY A 103 -4.15 11.87 3.20
N ASP A 104 -3.20 12.46 3.92
CA ASP A 104 -2.02 13.10 3.30
C ASP A 104 -1.03 12.10 2.72
N CYS A 105 -1.18 10.81 3.06
CA CYS A 105 -0.48 9.71 2.41
C CYS A 105 -0.83 9.56 0.93
N PHE A 106 -2.00 10.07 0.52
CA PHE A 106 -2.50 9.94 -0.85
C PHE A 106 -2.31 11.24 -1.64
N VAL A 107 -1.83 11.10 -2.87
CA VAL A 107 -1.73 12.18 -3.84
C VAL A 107 -2.71 11.91 -4.96
N PHE A 108 -3.73 12.74 -5.10
CA PHE A 108 -4.77 12.59 -6.11
C PHE A 108 -4.53 13.51 -7.31
N SER A 109 -4.95 13.06 -8.48
CA SER A 109 -4.96 13.90 -9.68
C SER A 109 -6.14 14.89 -9.65
N GLU A 110 -5.87 16.16 -9.96
CA GLU A 110 -6.90 17.19 -10.10
C GLU A 110 -7.41 17.32 -11.54
N GLY A 111 -6.84 16.59 -12.49
CA GLY A 111 -7.18 16.68 -13.91
C GLY A 111 -6.93 15.37 -14.66
N ASP A 112 -7.48 15.33 -15.86
CA ASP A 112 -7.31 14.21 -16.79
C ASP A 112 -6.03 14.39 -17.62
N GLY A 113 -5.31 13.31 -17.91
CA GLY A 113 -4.12 13.39 -18.76
C GLY A 113 -3.29 12.12 -18.84
N LEU A 114 -2.10 12.27 -19.40
CA LEU A 114 -1.08 11.21 -19.40
C LEU A 114 -0.23 11.33 -18.14
N PHE A 115 -0.20 10.23 -17.38
CA PHE A 115 0.56 10.11 -16.14
C PHE A 115 2.04 9.86 -16.43
N GLU A 116 2.91 10.74 -15.95
CA GLU A 116 4.37 10.60 -15.98
C GLU A 116 4.87 10.43 -14.54
N PRO A 117 5.35 9.24 -14.14
CA PRO A 117 5.96 9.05 -12.83
C PRO A 117 7.32 9.75 -12.77
N MET A 118 7.60 10.46 -11.67
CA MET A 118 8.87 11.16 -11.43
C MET A 118 9.76 10.42 -10.45
N ILE A 119 9.24 9.35 -9.82
CA ILE A 119 9.91 8.55 -8.79
C ILE A 119 9.50 7.10 -8.99
N ASP A 120 10.40 6.15 -8.72
CA ASP A 120 10.09 4.73 -8.77
C ASP A 120 9.59 4.19 -7.43
N LEU A 121 8.82 3.08 -7.51
CA LEU A 121 8.30 2.40 -6.34
C LEU A 121 9.44 1.93 -5.41
N GLY A 122 9.30 2.19 -4.12
CA GLY A 122 10.27 1.85 -3.09
C GLY A 122 11.32 2.94 -2.82
N GLU A 123 11.33 4.03 -3.58
CA GLU A 123 12.23 5.15 -3.34
C GLU A 123 11.75 6.07 -2.23
N ASP A 124 12.69 6.72 -1.57
CA ASP A 124 12.44 7.75 -0.57
C ASP A 124 11.90 9.02 -1.23
N VAL A 125 10.87 9.59 -0.63
CA VAL A 125 10.18 10.80 -1.06
C VAL A 125 10.31 11.86 0.04
N GLN A 126 10.55 13.12 -0.36
CA GLN A 126 10.53 14.26 0.54
C GLN A 126 9.21 15.04 0.38
N LYS A 127 8.70 15.59 1.48
CA LYS A 127 7.56 16.52 1.43
C LYS A 127 7.84 17.67 0.46
N GLY A 128 6.90 17.93 -0.45
CA GLY A 128 7.00 18.93 -1.51
C GLY A 128 7.73 18.47 -2.78
N GLN A 129 8.29 17.25 -2.78
CA GLN A 129 8.91 16.67 -3.97
C GLN A 129 7.85 16.32 -5.02
N THR A 130 8.10 16.62 -6.29
CA THR A 130 7.24 16.21 -7.40
C THR A 130 7.32 14.69 -7.57
N VAL A 131 6.17 14.02 -7.42
CA VAL A 131 6.06 12.55 -7.54
C VAL A 131 5.53 12.11 -8.90
N ALA A 132 4.76 12.98 -9.55
CA ALA A 132 4.23 12.73 -10.89
C ALA A 132 3.97 14.05 -11.63
N ARG A 133 3.82 13.95 -12.95
CA ARG A 133 3.30 15.00 -13.83
C ARG A 133 2.13 14.48 -14.63
N ILE A 134 1.13 15.33 -14.81
CA ILE A 134 -0.04 15.03 -15.63
C ILE A 134 -0.02 15.91 -16.87
N TRP A 135 0.19 15.28 -18.01
CA TRP A 135 0.24 15.95 -19.30
C TRP A 135 -1.16 16.02 -19.92
N PRO A 136 -1.70 17.21 -20.21
CA PRO A 136 -2.95 17.34 -20.93
C PRO A 136 -2.86 16.65 -22.32
N VAL A 137 -3.85 15.82 -22.65
CA VAL A 137 -3.86 15.08 -23.93
C VAL A 137 -4.79 15.71 -24.98
N ASP A 138 -5.61 16.67 -24.57
CA ASP A 138 -6.58 17.38 -25.42
C ASP A 138 -5.96 18.57 -26.17
N ARG A 139 -4.78 19.04 -25.73
CA ARG A 139 -4.10 20.20 -26.28
C ARG A 139 -2.59 20.03 -26.29
N THR A 140 -1.94 20.58 -27.34
CA THR A 140 -0.48 20.62 -27.43
C THR A 140 0.08 21.93 -26.89
N GLY A 141 1.35 21.94 -26.46
CA GLY A 141 2.04 23.13 -25.98
C GLY A 141 1.62 23.63 -24.59
N ILE A 142 0.86 22.84 -23.85
CA ILE A 142 0.51 23.09 -22.46
C ILE A 142 1.50 22.36 -21.54
N MET A 143 1.98 23.05 -20.51
CA MET A 143 2.85 22.45 -19.49
C MET A 143 2.05 21.47 -18.63
N PRO A 144 2.69 20.40 -18.12
CA PRO A 144 2.02 19.45 -17.25
C PRO A 144 1.71 20.05 -15.88
N VAL A 145 0.72 19.50 -15.23
CA VAL A 145 0.47 19.75 -13.80
C VAL A 145 1.38 18.86 -12.98
N GLU A 146 2.14 19.44 -12.05
CA GLU A 146 2.97 18.69 -11.13
C GLU A 146 2.19 18.29 -9.88
N LEU A 147 2.27 17.00 -9.52
CA LEU A 147 1.73 16.48 -8.29
C LEU A 147 2.86 16.28 -7.28
N THR A 148 2.70 16.86 -6.09
CA THR A 148 3.74 16.87 -5.07
C THR A 148 3.33 16.06 -3.84
N ALA A 149 4.33 15.43 -3.21
CA ALA A 149 4.16 14.71 -1.96
C ALA A 149 3.76 15.67 -0.82
N LYS A 150 2.75 15.31 -0.04
CA LYS A 150 2.32 16.08 1.13
C LYS A 150 3.14 15.78 2.38
N LEU A 151 3.83 14.63 2.40
CA LEU A 151 4.68 14.16 3.51
C LEU A 151 5.93 13.47 2.98
N SER A 152 6.90 13.22 3.87
CA SER A 152 8.11 12.45 3.55
C SER A 152 7.91 10.98 3.92
N GLY A 153 8.43 10.05 3.10
CA GLY A 153 8.27 8.61 3.32
C GLY A 153 8.82 7.78 2.17
N ILE A 154 8.18 6.66 1.88
CA ILE A 154 8.49 5.78 0.74
C ILE A 154 7.29 5.76 -0.21
N LEU A 155 7.53 5.86 -1.52
CA LEU A 155 6.50 5.64 -2.54
C LEU A 155 6.14 4.16 -2.60
N ILE A 156 4.98 3.77 -2.06
CA ILE A 156 4.56 2.35 -1.98
C ILE A 156 3.61 1.94 -3.10
N SER A 157 2.84 2.89 -3.64
CA SER A 157 1.91 2.64 -4.74
C SER A 157 1.84 3.83 -5.68
N ARG A 158 1.51 3.57 -6.96
CA ARG A 158 1.31 4.61 -7.97
C ARG A 158 0.24 4.21 -8.97
N HIS A 159 -0.30 5.19 -9.65
CA HIS A 159 -1.31 4.99 -10.69
C HIS A 159 -0.84 4.04 -11.80
N PHE A 160 -1.77 3.25 -12.33
CA PHE A 160 -1.68 2.42 -13.52
C PHE A 160 -3.08 2.32 -14.16
N PRO A 161 -3.24 2.40 -15.48
CA PRO A 161 -2.27 2.55 -16.57
C PRO A 161 -1.81 3.99 -16.81
N GLY A 162 -1.32 4.31 -18.03
CA GLY A 162 -0.74 5.63 -18.35
C GLY A 162 -1.73 6.80 -18.41
N LEU A 163 -3.04 6.57 -18.62
CA LEU A 163 -4.07 7.62 -18.57
C LEU A 163 -4.67 7.69 -17.19
N ILE A 164 -4.70 8.90 -16.62
CA ILE A 164 -5.25 9.21 -15.30
C ILE A 164 -6.41 10.19 -15.43
N LYS A 165 -7.38 10.11 -14.52
CA LYS A 165 -8.52 11.02 -14.45
C LYS A 165 -8.49 11.84 -13.16
N SER A 166 -9.20 12.96 -13.18
CA SER A 166 -9.44 13.73 -11.96
C SER A 166 -10.10 12.86 -10.89
N GLY A 167 -9.53 12.89 -9.67
CA GLY A 167 -9.94 12.05 -8.55
C GLY A 167 -9.23 10.72 -8.44
N ASP A 168 -8.50 10.26 -9.47
CA ASP A 168 -7.70 9.04 -9.36
C ASP A 168 -6.50 9.26 -8.42
N CYS A 169 -6.16 8.23 -7.65
CA CYS A 169 -4.96 8.23 -6.82
C CYS A 169 -3.71 8.07 -7.69
N ALA A 170 -2.87 9.09 -7.72
CA ALA A 170 -1.62 9.13 -8.49
C ALA A 170 -0.46 8.44 -7.76
N ALA A 171 -0.38 8.61 -6.44
CA ALA A 171 0.70 8.07 -5.61
C ALA A 171 0.24 7.84 -4.17
N VAL A 172 0.82 6.83 -3.52
CA VAL A 172 0.64 6.55 -2.09
C VAL A 172 2.00 6.50 -1.43
N ILE A 173 2.16 7.24 -0.33
CA ILE A 173 3.42 7.39 0.40
C ILE A 173 3.21 6.87 1.83
N GLY A 174 3.99 5.87 2.23
CA GLY A 174 4.03 5.37 3.60
C GLY A 174 5.16 6.00 4.40
N LEU A 175 4.87 6.41 5.64
CA LEU A 175 5.85 6.96 6.56
C LEU A 175 6.67 5.83 7.19
N LYS A 176 8.01 5.96 7.22
CA LYS A 176 8.86 5.01 7.97
C LYS A 176 8.59 5.15 9.46
N THR A 177 8.24 4.05 10.11
CA THR A 177 8.22 3.99 11.57
C THR A 177 9.63 3.71 12.08
N THR A 178 10.03 4.42 13.14
CA THR A 178 11.34 4.23 13.82
C THR A 178 11.33 2.99 14.71
#